data_25dfa8e8278291bc732a5706ef8ae0f4
#
_entry.id   25dfa8e8278291bc732a5706ef8ae0f4
#
_cell.length_a   1.000
_cell.length_b   1.000
_cell.length_c   1.000
_cell.angle_alpha   90.00
_cell.angle_beta   90.00
_cell.angle_gamma   90.00
#
_symmetry.space_group_name_H-M   'P 1'
#
loop_
_entity.id
_entity.type
_entity.pdbx_description
1 polymer ?
#
loop_
_entity_poly.entity_id
_entity_poly.type
_entity_poly.pdbx_seq_one_letter_code
_entity_poly.pdbx_strand_id
1 'polypeptide(L)'
;MSLRERPARPARVWFHVGSGGLVLGLLELGPSRLVALSTALGALAFVWLEELLKRRSPRGRAWVLRLHAATAHPHEADEVSSGTWFVTAVALLVVFLPGVPAAAGVLVLTGADPVAGVVGRRFGTWTPAAAGTPGRKTTSRATAVTNQVP
;
A
#
# COMPACT_ATOMS: atom_id res chain seq x y z
N MET A 1 1.85 4.69 22.96
CA MET A 1 2.20 5.51 21.79
C MET A 1 0.91 5.82 21.05
N SER A 2 0.46 7.07 21.08
CA SER A 2 -0.86 7.44 20.56
C SER A 2 -0.83 7.41 19.03
N LEU A 3 -1.93 6.98 18.41
CA LEU A 3 -2.07 6.89 16.94
C LEU A 3 -1.96 8.27 16.24
N ARG A 4 -2.01 9.36 17.01
CA ARG A 4 -1.85 10.74 16.53
C ARG A 4 -0.43 11.09 16.07
N GLU A 5 0.58 10.31 16.46
CA GLU A 5 1.99 10.65 16.23
C GLU A 5 2.63 9.93 15.04
N ARG A 6 1.84 9.25 14.19
CA ARG A 6 2.42 8.68 12.97
C ARG A 6 2.65 9.80 11.96
N PRO A 7 3.93 10.18 11.71
CA PRO A 7 4.22 11.26 10.76
C PRO A 7 3.64 10.89 9.39
N ALA A 8 3.02 11.89 8.76
CA ALA A 8 2.64 11.74 7.37
C ALA A 8 3.91 11.42 6.58
N ARG A 9 3.89 10.34 5.79
CA ARG A 9 5.00 10.04 4.87
C ARG A 9 4.73 10.76 3.55
N PRO A 10 5.27 11.95 3.35
CA PRO A 10 5.01 12.75 2.13
C PRO A 10 5.44 12.00 0.87
N ALA A 11 6.51 11.19 0.96
CA ALA A 11 6.99 10.38 -0.15
C ALA A 11 5.90 9.46 -0.73
N ARG A 12 5.01 8.90 0.11
CA ARG A 12 3.91 8.05 -0.35
C ARG A 12 2.85 8.86 -1.13
N VAL A 13 2.52 10.05 -0.65
CA VAL A 13 1.58 10.94 -1.35
C VAL A 13 2.14 11.31 -2.71
N TRP A 14 3.41 11.71 -2.76
CA TRP A 14 4.09 12.04 -4.02
C TRP A 14 4.20 10.85 -4.96
N PHE A 15 4.41 9.65 -4.43
CA PHE A 15 4.40 8.43 -5.24
C PHE A 15 3.04 8.19 -5.90
N HIS A 16 1.94 8.29 -5.16
CA HIS A 16 0.57 8.10 -5.70
C HIS A 16 0.22 9.18 -6.71
N VAL A 17 0.45 10.44 -6.38
CA VAL A 17 0.17 11.57 -7.28
C VAL A 17 1.05 11.53 -8.52
N GLY A 18 2.34 11.24 -8.36
CA GLY A 18 3.29 11.17 -9.48
C GLY A 18 3.02 10.01 -10.42
N SER A 19 2.83 8.79 -9.88
CA SER A 19 2.54 7.61 -10.70
C SER A 19 1.17 7.69 -11.38
N GLY A 20 0.15 8.16 -10.68
CA GLY A 20 -1.17 8.36 -11.27
C GLY A 20 -1.16 9.48 -12.32
N GLY A 21 -0.45 10.59 -12.06
CA GLY A 21 -0.27 11.67 -13.04
C GLY A 21 0.45 11.19 -14.31
N LEU A 22 1.47 10.34 -14.16
CA LEU A 22 2.13 9.71 -15.29
C LEU A 22 1.17 8.86 -16.13
N VAL A 23 0.35 8.01 -15.47
CA VAL A 23 -0.62 7.17 -16.16
C VAL A 23 -1.68 8.02 -16.86
N LEU A 24 -2.20 9.07 -16.20
CA LEU A 24 -3.12 10.02 -16.83
C LEU A 24 -2.49 10.70 -18.04
N GLY A 25 -1.25 11.15 -17.93
CA GLY A 25 -0.51 11.71 -19.06
C GLY A 25 -0.37 10.72 -20.23
N LEU A 26 -0.11 9.46 -19.95
CA LEU A 26 -0.05 8.42 -20.98
C LEU A 26 -1.41 8.13 -21.62
N LEU A 27 -2.50 8.22 -20.87
CA LEU A 27 -3.86 7.99 -21.40
C LEU A 27 -4.34 9.16 -22.25
N GLU A 28 -4.05 10.41 -21.86
CA GLU A 28 -4.56 11.62 -22.51
C GLU A 28 -3.63 12.15 -23.63
N LEU A 29 -2.31 12.08 -23.40
CA LEU A 29 -1.30 12.65 -24.30
C LEU A 29 -0.48 11.57 -25.02
N GLY A 30 -0.68 10.30 -24.66
CA GLY A 30 0.11 9.19 -25.19
C GLY A 30 -0.12 8.94 -26.67
N PRO A 31 0.92 8.45 -27.39
CA PRO A 31 0.87 8.26 -28.83
C PRO A 31 -0.12 7.14 -29.25
N SER A 32 -0.44 6.22 -28.34
CA SER A 32 -1.43 5.16 -28.59
C SER A 32 -1.85 4.44 -27.30
N ARG A 33 -3.06 3.87 -27.34
CA ARG A 33 -3.56 2.98 -26.27
C ARG A 33 -2.61 1.81 -26.00
N LEU A 34 -1.89 1.33 -27.00
CA LEU A 34 -0.94 0.23 -26.86
C LEU A 34 0.19 0.60 -25.89
N VAL A 35 0.69 1.83 -25.96
CA VAL A 35 1.73 2.32 -25.03
C VAL A 35 1.20 2.35 -23.59
N ALA A 36 -0.01 2.85 -23.38
CA ALA A 36 -0.62 2.86 -22.04
C ALA A 36 -0.81 1.44 -21.50
N LEU A 37 -1.33 0.51 -22.34
CA LEU A 37 -1.50 -0.89 -21.95
C LEU A 37 -0.17 -1.60 -21.65
N SER A 38 0.84 -1.45 -22.49
CA SER A 38 2.15 -2.09 -22.27
C SER A 38 2.83 -1.54 -21.02
N THR A 39 2.72 -0.25 -20.76
CA THR A 39 3.23 0.39 -19.52
C THR A 39 2.50 -0.13 -18.28
N ALA A 40 1.18 -0.20 -18.33
CA ALA A 40 0.36 -0.71 -17.21
C ALA A 40 0.67 -2.18 -16.90
N LEU A 41 0.75 -3.02 -17.93
CA LEU A 41 1.08 -4.44 -17.78
C LEU A 41 2.53 -4.64 -17.32
N GLY A 42 3.47 -3.84 -17.82
CA GLY A 42 4.86 -3.86 -17.38
C GLY A 42 5.00 -3.47 -15.90
N ALA A 43 4.32 -2.40 -15.49
CA ALA A 43 4.30 -1.97 -14.08
C ALA A 43 3.65 -3.04 -13.19
N LEU A 44 2.54 -3.64 -13.62
CA LEU A 44 1.88 -4.73 -12.91
C LEU A 44 2.82 -5.93 -12.72
N ALA A 45 3.46 -6.38 -13.81
CA ALA A 45 4.41 -7.49 -13.76
C ALA A 45 5.60 -7.17 -12.83
N PHE A 46 6.10 -5.94 -12.87
CA PHE A 46 7.21 -5.50 -12.03
C PHE A 46 6.87 -5.56 -10.54
N VAL A 47 5.73 -4.97 -10.11
CA VAL A 47 5.37 -4.97 -8.67
C VAL A 47 5.06 -6.37 -8.14
N TRP A 48 4.47 -7.25 -8.95
CA TRP A 48 4.25 -8.63 -8.55
C TRP A 48 5.54 -9.47 -8.54
N LEU A 49 6.49 -9.17 -9.43
CA LEU A 49 7.84 -9.76 -9.38
C LEU A 49 8.56 -9.35 -8.08
N GLU A 50 8.47 -8.08 -7.68
CA GLU A 50 9.02 -7.62 -6.40
C GLU A 50 8.41 -8.37 -5.21
N GLU A 51 7.07 -8.54 -5.20
CA GLU A 51 6.39 -9.32 -4.15
C GLU A 51 6.85 -10.79 -4.13
N LEU A 52 7.04 -11.37 -5.31
CA LEU A 52 7.55 -12.73 -5.44
C LEU A 52 8.99 -12.85 -4.90
N LEU A 53 9.88 -11.92 -5.27
CA LEU A 53 11.26 -11.87 -4.80
C LEU A 53 11.31 -11.68 -3.27
N LYS A 54 10.46 -10.82 -2.73
CA LYS A 54 10.33 -10.59 -1.28
C LYS A 54 9.98 -11.88 -0.53
N ARG A 55 9.15 -12.74 -1.12
CA ARG A 55 8.70 -14.00 -0.50
C ARG A 55 9.67 -15.16 -0.70
N ARG A 56 10.40 -15.21 -1.82
CA ARG A 56 11.22 -16.37 -2.20
C ARG A 56 12.67 -16.30 -1.71
N SER A 57 13.18 -15.13 -1.37
CA SER A 57 14.60 -14.96 -1.11
C SER A 57 14.88 -13.93 -0.02
N PRO A 58 15.69 -14.24 1.00
CA PRO A 58 16.11 -13.25 2.00
C PRO A 58 16.83 -12.05 1.39
N ARG A 59 17.63 -12.26 0.34
CA ARG A 59 18.32 -11.19 -0.39
C ARG A 59 17.33 -10.34 -1.17
N GLY A 60 16.37 -10.96 -1.87
CA GLY A 60 15.29 -10.28 -2.58
C GLY A 60 14.45 -9.44 -1.62
N ARG A 61 14.08 -10.00 -0.46
CA ARG A 61 13.38 -9.27 0.60
C ARG A 61 14.15 -8.03 1.04
N ALA A 62 15.44 -8.18 1.34
CA ALA A 62 16.28 -7.06 1.77
C ALA A 62 16.39 -5.96 0.69
N TRP A 63 16.49 -6.36 -0.56
CA TRP A 63 16.53 -5.43 -1.70
C TRP A 63 15.22 -4.66 -1.86
N VAL A 64 14.07 -5.36 -1.91
CA VAL A 64 12.74 -4.73 -2.04
C VAL A 64 12.47 -3.77 -0.88
N LEU A 65 12.75 -4.19 0.37
CA LEU A 65 12.54 -3.34 1.53
C LEU A 65 13.43 -2.08 1.52
N ARG A 66 14.65 -2.18 0.99
CA ARG A 66 15.52 -1.00 0.80
C ARG A 66 14.97 -0.07 -0.28
N LEU A 67 14.52 -0.62 -1.41
CA LEU A 67 13.95 0.16 -2.50
C LEU A 67 12.74 0.97 -2.04
N HIS A 68 11.89 0.36 -1.23
CA HIS A 68 10.66 0.99 -0.72
C HIS A 68 10.79 1.63 0.66
N ALA A 69 12.01 1.77 1.21
CA ALA A 69 12.22 2.26 2.58
C ALA A 69 11.55 3.61 2.88
N ALA A 70 11.43 4.49 1.89
CA ALA A 70 10.81 5.80 2.04
C ALA A 70 9.27 5.76 2.04
N THR A 71 8.66 4.74 1.42
CA THR A 71 7.20 4.67 1.16
C THR A 71 6.52 3.55 1.94
N ALA A 72 7.23 2.43 2.19
CA ALA A 72 6.66 1.25 2.84
C ALA A 72 6.36 1.45 4.34
N HIS A 73 5.30 0.80 4.79
CA HIS A 73 5.02 0.67 6.23
C HIS A 73 5.70 -0.56 6.82
N PRO A 74 6.01 -0.59 8.13
CA PRO A 74 6.68 -1.74 8.77
C PRO A 74 5.94 -3.07 8.60
N HIS A 75 4.60 -3.07 8.59
CA HIS A 75 3.78 -4.27 8.41
C HIS A 75 3.83 -4.81 6.97
N GLU A 76 4.14 -3.98 5.99
CA GLU A 76 4.25 -4.39 4.58
C GLU A 76 5.49 -5.28 4.31
N ALA A 77 6.35 -5.46 5.30
CA ALA A 77 7.47 -6.40 5.20
C ALA A 77 7.00 -7.86 5.05
N ASP A 78 5.86 -8.21 5.64
CA ASP A 78 5.32 -9.57 5.67
C ASP A 78 4.04 -9.70 4.84
N GLU A 79 3.42 -8.59 4.45
CA GLU A 79 2.20 -8.53 3.67
C GLU A 79 2.47 -8.00 2.25
N VAL A 80 1.49 -8.13 1.36
CA VAL A 80 1.53 -7.47 0.05
C VAL A 80 1.50 -5.96 0.26
N SER A 81 2.41 -5.24 -0.38
CA SER A 81 2.50 -3.80 -0.20
C SER A 81 1.24 -3.10 -0.74
N SER A 82 0.85 -2.02 -0.08
CA SER A 82 -0.25 -1.19 -0.56
C SER A 82 0.04 -0.53 -1.91
N GLY A 83 1.32 -0.29 -2.22
CA GLY A 83 1.76 0.16 -3.55
C GLY A 83 1.46 -0.87 -4.63
N THR A 84 1.67 -2.16 -4.35
CA THR A 84 1.33 -3.25 -5.27
C THR A 84 -0.17 -3.27 -5.56
N TRP A 85 -1.03 -3.13 -4.56
CA TRP A 85 -2.47 -3.05 -4.76
C TRP A 85 -2.90 -1.82 -5.55
N PHE A 86 -2.28 -0.67 -5.29
CA PHE A 86 -2.54 0.56 -6.04
C PHE A 86 -2.20 0.38 -7.53
N VAL A 87 -0.99 -0.10 -7.85
CA VAL A 87 -0.57 -0.34 -9.25
C VAL A 87 -1.46 -1.38 -9.91
N THR A 88 -1.86 -2.43 -9.18
CA THR A 88 -2.79 -3.45 -9.69
C THR A 88 -4.13 -2.82 -10.06
N ALA A 89 -4.73 -2.01 -9.18
CA ALA A 89 -5.99 -1.34 -9.45
C ALA A 89 -5.89 -0.40 -10.67
N VAL A 90 -4.84 0.40 -10.76
CA VAL A 90 -4.58 1.29 -11.90
C VAL A 90 -4.43 0.47 -13.20
N ALA A 91 -3.66 -0.61 -13.18
CA ALA A 91 -3.48 -1.47 -14.35
C ALA A 91 -4.80 -2.09 -14.82
N LEU A 92 -5.62 -2.57 -13.89
CA LEU A 92 -6.95 -3.11 -14.21
C LEU A 92 -7.86 -2.05 -14.85
N LEU A 93 -7.87 -0.82 -14.34
CA LEU A 93 -8.62 0.28 -14.95
C LEU A 93 -8.18 0.52 -16.39
N VAL A 94 -6.87 0.59 -16.65
CA VAL A 94 -6.31 0.84 -18.00
C VAL A 94 -6.63 -0.33 -18.94
N VAL A 95 -6.58 -1.57 -18.45
CA VAL A 95 -6.80 -2.77 -19.27
C VAL A 95 -8.29 -2.92 -19.63
N PHE A 96 -9.18 -2.79 -18.66
CA PHE A 96 -10.59 -3.13 -18.84
C PHE A 96 -11.47 -1.94 -19.24
N LEU A 97 -11.06 -0.72 -18.98
CA LEU A 97 -11.86 0.45 -19.30
C LEU A 97 -11.26 1.22 -20.48
N PRO A 98 -12.09 1.74 -21.40
CA PRO A 98 -11.62 2.62 -22.46
C PRO A 98 -11.42 4.06 -21.96
N GLY A 99 -10.47 4.79 -22.56
CA GLY A 99 -10.25 6.25 -22.50
C GLY A 99 -10.77 6.95 -21.23
N VAL A 100 -11.84 7.72 -21.37
CA VAL A 100 -12.37 8.58 -20.30
C VAL A 100 -12.73 7.83 -19.00
N PRO A 101 -13.42 6.69 -19.00
CA PRO A 101 -13.66 5.91 -17.78
C PRO A 101 -12.36 5.46 -17.08
N ALA A 102 -11.34 5.06 -17.83
CA ALA A 102 -10.05 4.68 -17.25
C ALA A 102 -9.38 5.89 -16.60
N ALA A 103 -9.32 7.02 -17.30
CA ALA A 103 -8.75 8.27 -16.78
C ALA A 103 -9.47 8.75 -15.52
N ALA A 104 -10.80 8.73 -15.51
CA ALA A 104 -11.60 9.08 -14.33
C ALA A 104 -11.30 8.17 -13.13
N GLY A 105 -11.23 6.85 -13.35
CA GLY A 105 -10.89 5.89 -12.30
C GLY A 105 -9.48 6.11 -11.74
N VAL A 106 -8.51 6.34 -12.59
CA VAL A 106 -7.12 6.64 -12.18
C VAL A 106 -7.06 7.96 -11.40
N LEU A 107 -7.78 9.00 -11.86
CA LEU A 107 -7.86 10.29 -11.16
C LEU A 107 -8.44 10.14 -9.75
N VAL A 108 -9.52 9.36 -9.61
CA VAL A 108 -10.14 9.09 -8.31
C VAL A 108 -9.17 8.35 -7.39
N LEU A 109 -8.54 7.27 -7.85
CA LEU A 109 -7.56 6.53 -7.05
C LEU A 109 -6.37 7.40 -6.64
N THR A 110 -5.87 8.21 -7.56
CA THR A 110 -4.69 9.06 -7.34
C THR A 110 -4.98 10.22 -6.39
N GLY A 111 -6.20 10.79 -6.45
CA GLY A 111 -6.59 11.95 -5.66
C GLY A 111 -7.31 11.57 -4.35
N ALA A 112 -8.25 10.64 -4.40
CA ALA A 112 -9.10 10.32 -3.26
C ALA A 112 -8.33 9.68 -2.10
N ASP A 113 -7.39 8.77 -2.36
CA ASP A 113 -6.63 8.07 -1.32
C ASP A 113 -5.73 9.02 -0.50
N PRO A 114 -4.90 9.89 -1.12
CA PRO A 114 -4.15 10.90 -0.38
C PRO A 114 -5.05 11.88 0.40
N VAL A 115 -6.15 12.34 -0.22
CA VAL A 115 -7.09 13.27 0.42
C VAL A 115 -7.76 12.59 1.60
N ALA A 116 -8.30 11.38 1.44
CA ALA A 116 -8.89 10.61 2.53
C ALA A 116 -7.89 10.40 3.68
N GLY A 117 -6.63 10.12 3.36
CA GLY A 117 -5.57 9.99 4.34
C GLY A 117 -5.28 11.30 5.12
N VAL A 118 -5.31 12.45 4.45
CA VAL A 118 -5.13 13.77 5.09
C VAL A 118 -6.35 14.12 5.95
N VAL A 119 -7.55 14.02 5.38
CA VAL A 119 -8.81 14.34 6.06
C VAL A 119 -9.02 13.43 7.26
N GLY A 120 -8.80 12.12 7.10
CA GLY A 120 -8.93 11.14 8.18
C GLY A 120 -7.99 11.42 9.35
N ARG A 121 -6.76 11.87 9.09
CA ARG A 121 -5.82 12.27 10.16
C ARG A 121 -6.21 13.57 10.84
N ARG A 122 -6.77 14.53 10.09
CA ARG A 122 -7.05 15.87 10.62
C ARG A 122 -8.41 15.95 11.32
N PHE A 123 -9.39 15.21 10.83
CA PHE A 123 -10.79 15.31 11.26
C PHE A 123 -11.36 13.98 11.78
N GLY A 124 -10.67 12.86 11.51
CA GLY A 124 -11.13 11.54 11.93
C GLY A 124 -11.08 11.39 13.44
N THR A 125 -12.25 11.19 14.05
CA THR A 125 -12.40 10.77 15.44
C THR A 125 -12.46 9.25 15.58
N TRP A 126 -12.49 8.55 14.46
CA TRP A 126 -12.63 7.09 14.43
C TRP A 126 -11.31 6.41 14.81
N THR A 127 -11.31 5.74 15.94
CA THR A 127 -10.22 4.87 16.35
C THR A 127 -10.54 3.44 15.91
N PRO A 128 -9.72 2.81 15.06
CA PRO A 128 -9.91 1.42 14.64
C PRO A 128 -9.85 0.40 15.79
N ALA A 129 -9.56 0.84 17.00
CA ALA A 129 -9.49 -0.01 18.18
C ALA A 129 -10.81 -0.71 18.55
N ALA A 130 -11.94 -0.28 17.97
CA ALA A 130 -13.25 -0.91 18.20
C ALA A 130 -13.57 -2.05 17.23
N ALA A 131 -12.85 -2.20 16.11
CA ALA A 131 -12.93 -3.40 15.29
C ALA A 131 -12.15 -4.50 16.03
N GLY A 132 -12.85 -5.19 16.93
CA GLY A 132 -12.30 -6.18 17.81
C GLY A 132 -11.40 -7.15 17.07
N THR A 133 -10.14 -7.19 17.48
CA THR A 133 -9.29 -8.34 17.21
C THR A 133 -10.01 -9.54 17.82
N PRO A 134 -10.51 -10.52 17.03
CA PRO A 134 -11.16 -11.68 17.63
C PRO A 134 -10.12 -12.39 18.49
N GLY A 135 -10.24 -12.23 19.81
CA GLY A 135 -9.78 -13.18 20.79
C GLY A 135 -8.33 -13.63 20.71
N ARG A 136 -7.35 -12.74 20.89
CA ARG A 136 -6.10 -13.19 21.47
C ARG A 136 -6.36 -13.47 22.95
N LYS A 137 -6.80 -14.69 23.26
CA LYS A 137 -6.80 -15.20 24.64
C LYS A 137 -5.36 -15.13 25.14
N THR A 138 -5.03 -14.10 25.89
CA THR A 138 -3.85 -14.09 26.75
C THR A 138 -4.08 -15.17 27.80
N THR A 139 -3.61 -16.39 27.54
CA THR A 139 -3.39 -17.36 28.60
C THR A 139 -2.26 -16.78 29.45
N SER A 140 -2.63 -15.96 30.41
CA SER A 140 -1.80 -15.63 31.55
C SER A 140 -1.55 -16.93 32.31
N ARG A 141 -0.44 -17.58 31.99
CA ARG A 141 0.07 -18.70 32.75
C ARG A 141 0.68 -18.09 34.02
N ALA A 142 -0.16 -17.92 35.03
CA ALA A 142 0.29 -17.65 36.38
C ALA A 142 1.13 -18.84 36.83
N THR A 143 2.44 -18.73 36.75
CA THR A 143 3.37 -19.61 37.44
C THR A 143 3.27 -19.28 38.91
N ALA A 144 2.46 -20.08 39.63
CA ALA A 144 2.49 -20.13 41.07
C ALA A 144 3.87 -20.70 41.48
N VAL A 145 4.78 -19.84 41.85
CA VAL A 145 5.99 -20.22 42.55
C VAL A 145 5.59 -20.51 43.99
N THR A 146 5.38 -21.79 44.32
CA THR A 146 5.33 -22.29 45.66
C THR A 146 6.72 -22.27 46.24
N ASN A 147 7.06 -21.23 47.01
CA ASN A 147 8.17 -21.27 47.93
C ASN A 147 7.79 -22.23 49.09
N GLN A 148 8.30 -23.48 49.02
CA GLN A 148 8.48 -24.30 50.20
C GLN A 148 9.92 -24.09 50.66
N VAL A 149 10.06 -23.49 51.82
CA VAL A 149 11.27 -23.46 52.64
C VAL A 149 11.13 -24.55 53.71
N PRO A 150 12.16 -25.36 53.91
CA PRO A 150 12.18 -26.37 54.99
C PRO A 150 12.30 -25.77 56.37
#